data_a0b4e6fc40d16d0b063f4c185b8612d8
#
_entry.id   a0b4e6fc40d16d0b063f4c185b8612d8
#
_cell.length_a   1.000
_cell.length_b   1.000
_cell.length_c   1.000
_cell.angle_alpha   90.00
_cell.angle_beta   90.00
_cell.angle_gamma   90.00
#
_symmetry.space_group_name_H-M   'P 1'
#
loop_
_entity.id
_entity.type
_entity.pdbx_description
1 polymer ?
#
loop_
_entity_poly.entity_id
_entity_poly.type
_entity_poly.pdbx_seq_one_letter_code
_entity_poly.pdbx_strand_id
1 'polypeptide(L)'
;MKSRHLLLLSVGLTAVGLPAITLAAEQLRFISCPIYRDADAGRKSGCWLVDDAVSGVRYDVTPSPSKPDWNHEALVEGVVAAKQVNACGGVVLDPVRVSILEGACTRHMLPAEGFPGRVFVLPPRNIQPLSVARVPPPAPYTRRTFSLLFEFNRSFGVYQLDDYLLDEAITYIRAANPQQVIVTGRAATVPANVSGRAIAEREDVARERAEMVAESLRRLGVPEAKLVVKWEAAAQPSDAAGADGLLEPSRRRADIDVIP
;
A
#
# COMPACT_ATOMS: atom_id res chain seq x y z
N MET A 1 -79.95 -15.73 18.80
CA MET A 1 -78.52 -15.73 19.19
C MET A 1 -77.71 -15.37 17.94
N LYS A 2 -77.22 -14.13 17.87
CA LYS A 2 -76.37 -13.61 16.69
C LYS A 2 -74.94 -13.61 17.13
N SER A 3 -74.13 -14.46 16.50
CA SER A 3 -72.64 -14.47 16.68
C SER A 3 -72.01 -13.41 15.83
N ARG A 4 -71.21 -12.51 16.45
CA ARG A 4 -70.43 -11.49 15.78
C ARG A 4 -68.95 -11.98 15.65
N HIS A 5 -68.53 -12.22 14.45
CA HIS A 5 -67.11 -12.48 14.19
C HIS A 5 -66.35 -11.15 14.14
N LEU A 6 -65.30 -11.02 14.99
CA LEU A 6 -64.37 -9.90 15.03
C LEU A 6 -63.22 -10.25 14.15
N LEU A 7 -63.01 -9.51 13.03
CA LEU A 7 -61.82 -9.62 12.21
C LEU A 7 -60.72 -8.72 12.82
N LEU A 8 -59.65 -9.35 13.25
CA LEU A 8 -58.41 -8.66 13.64
C LEU A 8 -57.55 -8.44 12.38
N LEU A 9 -57.39 -7.15 11.94
CA LEU A 9 -56.43 -6.76 10.95
C LEU A 9 -55.06 -6.61 11.63
N SER A 10 -54.11 -7.47 11.30
CA SER A 10 -52.69 -7.30 11.66
C SER A 10 -52.00 -6.41 10.65
N VAL A 11 -51.62 -5.20 11.06
CA VAL A 11 -50.78 -4.28 10.29
C VAL A 11 -49.31 -4.71 10.46
N GLY A 12 -48.76 -5.32 9.42
CA GLY A 12 -47.33 -5.65 9.37
C GLY A 12 -46.49 -4.40 9.14
N LEU A 13 -45.69 -4.03 10.12
CA LEU A 13 -44.69 -2.94 10.01
C LEU A 13 -43.46 -3.46 9.27
N THR A 14 -43.35 -3.16 8.00
CA THR A 14 -42.08 -3.41 7.23
C THR A 14 -41.04 -2.36 7.59
N ALA A 15 -40.04 -2.75 8.36
CA ALA A 15 -38.87 -1.93 8.61
C ALA A 15 -38.05 -1.82 7.33
N VAL A 16 -38.07 -0.65 6.68
CA VAL A 16 -37.16 -0.30 5.58
C VAL A 16 -35.79 -0.03 6.19
N GLY A 17 -34.89 -1.00 6.08
CA GLY A 17 -33.50 -0.83 6.46
C GLY A 17 -32.83 0.21 5.53
N LEU A 18 -32.45 1.35 6.08
CA LEU A 18 -31.61 2.33 5.38
C LEU A 18 -30.22 1.70 5.17
N PRO A 19 -29.65 1.78 3.94
CA PRO A 19 -28.28 1.34 3.73
C PRO A 19 -27.34 2.21 4.57
N ALA A 20 -26.50 1.60 5.38
CA ALA A 20 -25.42 2.28 6.08
C ALA A 20 -24.44 2.83 5.04
N ILE A 21 -24.42 4.14 4.86
CA ILE A 21 -23.41 4.83 4.06
C ILE A 21 -22.11 4.75 4.88
N THR A 22 -21.26 3.79 4.57
CA THR A 22 -19.87 3.79 5.05
C THR A 22 -19.15 4.94 4.36
N LEU A 23 -18.96 6.06 5.05
CA LEU A 23 -18.04 7.11 4.62
C LEU A 23 -16.65 6.48 4.59
N ALA A 24 -16.07 6.34 3.39
CA ALA A 24 -14.67 5.99 3.26
C ALA A 24 -13.84 7.04 4.02
N ALA A 25 -12.90 6.59 4.84
CA ALA A 25 -12.02 7.52 5.56
C ALA A 25 -11.28 8.41 4.55
N GLU A 26 -11.21 9.70 4.84
CA GLU A 26 -10.53 10.67 3.97
C GLU A 26 -9.06 10.30 3.86
N GLN A 27 -8.58 10.17 2.62
CA GLN A 27 -7.18 9.90 2.35
C GLN A 27 -6.40 11.21 2.27
N LEU A 28 -5.42 11.33 3.15
CA LEU A 28 -4.49 12.45 3.18
C LEU A 28 -3.43 12.26 2.11
N ARG A 29 -3.06 13.36 1.45
CA ARG A 29 -1.97 13.40 0.49
C ARG A 29 -1.28 14.76 0.53
N PHE A 30 -0.04 14.79 0.96
CA PHE A 30 0.73 16.02 1.09
C PHE A 30 2.24 15.78 0.98
N ILE A 31 3.01 16.86 0.81
CA ILE A 31 4.46 16.85 0.74
C ILE A 31 5.02 17.59 1.94
N SER A 32 6.01 17.00 2.61
CA SER A 32 6.65 17.58 3.78
C SER A 32 8.09 17.12 3.95
N CYS A 33 8.86 17.89 4.71
CA CYS A 33 10.17 17.45 5.17
C CYS A 33 10.04 16.54 6.40
N PRO A 34 10.72 15.38 6.41
CA PRO A 34 10.67 14.46 7.54
C PRO A 34 11.34 15.01 8.80
N ILE A 35 10.76 14.68 9.93
CA ILE A 35 11.30 14.95 11.27
C ILE A 35 11.52 13.61 11.95
N TYR A 36 12.68 13.39 12.52
CA TYR A 36 12.94 12.20 13.31
C TYR A 36 12.93 12.54 14.79
N ARG A 37 12.10 11.85 15.56
CA ARG A 37 12.18 11.86 17.02
C ARG A 37 13.00 10.68 17.46
N ASP A 38 14.03 10.91 18.26
CA ASP A 38 14.88 9.86 18.82
C ASP A 38 14.11 8.99 19.82
N ALA A 39 14.70 7.87 20.21
CA ALA A 39 14.15 6.97 21.21
C ALA A 39 14.93 7.05 22.49
N ASP A 40 14.24 6.94 23.63
CA ASP A 40 14.85 6.93 24.94
C ASP A 40 15.60 5.61 25.22
N ALA A 41 16.71 5.68 25.96
CA ALA A 41 17.43 4.54 26.54
C ALA A 41 17.85 3.41 25.60
N GLY A 42 18.38 3.71 24.41
CA GLY A 42 19.03 2.71 23.55
C GLY A 42 18.10 1.65 22.98
N ARG A 43 16.80 1.82 23.05
CA ARG A 43 15.84 1.06 22.29
C ARG A 43 15.75 1.62 20.88
N LYS A 44 15.68 0.77 19.93
CA LYS A 44 16.24 0.87 18.59
C LYS A 44 15.50 1.66 17.56
N SER A 45 14.36 2.21 17.78
CA SER A 45 13.70 3.00 16.77
C SER A 45 12.96 4.16 17.41
N GLY A 46 13.35 5.33 17.04
CA GLY A 46 12.55 6.51 17.15
C GLY A 46 11.36 6.46 16.21
N CYS A 47 10.81 7.59 15.90
CA CYS A 47 9.69 7.72 14.99
C CYS A 47 9.95 8.75 13.90
N TRP A 48 9.21 8.59 12.83
CA TRP A 48 9.19 9.52 11.73
C TRP A 48 7.92 10.36 11.79
N LEU A 49 8.11 11.66 11.86
CA LEU A 49 7.04 12.65 11.91
C LEU A 49 7.11 13.54 10.67
N VAL A 50 5.98 14.11 10.29
CA VAL A 50 5.86 15.09 9.21
C VAL A 50 4.83 16.14 9.60
N ASP A 51 5.06 17.39 9.24
CA ASP A 51 4.11 18.47 9.46
C ASP A 51 3.40 18.80 8.14
N ASP A 52 2.09 18.68 8.09
CA ASP A 52 1.33 19.18 6.94
C ASP A 52 1.21 20.70 7.03
N ALA A 53 1.83 21.40 6.11
CA ALA A 53 1.85 22.86 6.09
C ALA A 53 0.48 23.49 5.87
N VAL A 54 -0.50 22.76 5.31
CA VAL A 54 -1.84 23.27 5.03
C VAL A 54 -2.72 23.20 6.28
N SER A 55 -2.75 22.06 6.93
CA SER A 55 -3.56 21.87 8.14
C SER A 55 -2.85 22.28 9.44
N GLY A 56 -1.52 22.41 9.43
CA GLY A 56 -0.71 22.62 10.61
C GLY A 56 -0.62 21.40 11.53
N VAL A 57 -1.11 20.25 11.10
CA VAL A 57 -1.13 19.01 11.90
C VAL A 57 0.16 18.24 11.72
N ARG A 58 0.73 17.78 12.82
CA ARG A 58 1.84 16.84 12.84
C ARG A 58 1.33 15.41 12.76
N TYR A 59 1.85 14.64 11.83
CA TYR A 59 1.51 13.23 11.66
C TYR A 59 2.69 12.32 12.00
N ASP A 60 2.39 11.15 12.54
CA ASP A 60 3.32 10.04 12.73
C ASP A 60 3.19 9.07 11.56
N VAL A 61 4.23 9.03 10.72
CA VAL A 61 4.32 8.16 9.53
C VAL A 61 5.20 6.94 9.76
N THR A 62 5.58 6.67 11.01
CA THR A 62 6.41 5.51 11.37
C THR A 62 5.82 4.18 10.93
N PRO A 63 4.48 3.98 10.83
CA PRO A 63 3.91 2.75 10.29
C PRO A 63 4.23 2.50 8.81
N SER A 64 4.65 3.53 8.06
CA SER A 64 5.00 3.34 6.65
C SER A 64 6.05 2.25 6.48
N PRO A 65 5.83 1.31 5.55
CA PRO A 65 6.81 0.28 5.23
C PRO A 65 8.12 0.86 4.71
N SER A 66 8.05 1.88 3.85
CA SER A 66 9.20 2.67 3.41
C SER A 66 9.47 3.81 4.38
N LYS A 67 10.72 3.99 4.75
CA LYS A 67 11.10 5.07 5.66
C LYS A 67 11.49 6.33 4.89
N PRO A 68 11.17 7.52 5.43
CA PRO A 68 11.64 8.77 4.87
C PRO A 68 13.17 8.87 4.85
N ASP A 69 13.69 9.74 3.98
CA ASP A 69 15.08 10.21 4.05
C ASP A 69 15.11 11.60 4.72
N TRP A 70 16.04 11.81 5.63
CA TRP A 70 16.20 13.08 6.40
C TRP A 70 16.49 14.30 5.53
N ASN A 71 17.08 14.08 4.36
CA ASN A 71 17.61 15.15 3.53
C ASN A 71 16.70 15.47 2.34
N HIS A 72 15.61 14.71 2.20
CA HIS A 72 14.71 14.81 1.07
C HIS A 72 13.25 14.96 1.50
N GLU A 73 12.47 15.67 0.68
CA GLU A 73 11.03 15.74 0.86
C GLU A 73 10.39 14.36 0.75
N ALA A 74 9.32 14.19 1.47
CA ALA A 74 8.49 13.00 1.47
C ALA A 74 7.10 13.32 0.91
N LEU A 75 6.65 12.54 -0.07
CA LEU A 75 5.24 12.42 -0.41
C LEU A 75 4.60 11.47 0.59
N VAL A 76 3.63 11.97 1.35
CA VAL A 76 2.89 11.22 2.35
C VAL A 76 1.49 10.95 1.85
N GLU A 77 1.09 9.68 1.88
CA GLU A 77 -0.23 9.23 1.45
C GLU A 77 -0.76 8.24 2.50
N GLY A 78 -1.86 8.56 3.15
CA GLY A 78 -2.34 7.73 4.25
C GLY A 78 -3.71 8.10 4.77
N VAL A 79 -4.11 7.39 5.80
CA VAL A 79 -5.39 7.60 6.50
C VAL A 79 -5.09 7.75 7.98
N VAL A 80 -5.84 8.62 8.66
CA VAL A 80 -5.73 8.72 10.13
C VAL A 80 -6.13 7.39 10.76
N ALA A 81 -5.23 6.82 11.54
CA ALA A 81 -5.48 5.54 12.21
C ALA A 81 -6.66 5.64 13.17
N ALA A 82 -7.58 4.67 13.09
CA ALA A 82 -8.73 4.61 13.98
C ALA A 82 -8.33 4.48 15.47
N LYS A 83 -7.15 3.89 15.71
CA LYS A 83 -6.55 3.77 17.04
C LYS A 83 -5.19 4.46 17.06
N GLN A 84 -5.03 5.44 17.91
CA GLN A 84 -3.80 6.20 18.09
C GLN A 84 -2.83 5.48 19.04
N VAL A 85 -2.31 4.33 18.62
CA VAL A 85 -1.44 3.47 19.42
C VAL A 85 0.01 3.83 19.16
N ASN A 86 0.82 3.92 20.21
CA ASN A 86 2.26 4.24 20.13
C ASN A 86 2.58 5.57 19.42
N ALA A 87 1.69 6.55 19.45
CA ALA A 87 1.94 7.88 18.92
C ALA A 87 3.14 8.53 19.61
N CYS A 88 4.01 9.17 18.85
CA CYS A 88 5.21 9.80 19.39
C CYS A 88 5.26 11.32 19.16
N GLY A 89 4.13 11.97 19.29
CA GLY A 89 3.99 13.43 19.17
C GLY A 89 3.39 13.88 17.85
N GLY A 90 2.76 12.97 17.12
CA GLY A 90 1.95 13.24 15.94
C GLY A 90 0.73 12.33 15.87
N VAL A 91 -0.25 12.70 15.06
CA VAL A 91 -1.41 11.87 14.77
C VAL A 91 -0.96 10.69 13.90
N VAL A 92 -1.18 9.46 14.35
CA VAL A 92 -0.73 8.26 13.63
C VAL A 92 -1.53 8.09 12.35
N LEU A 93 -0.81 7.90 11.23
CA LEU A 93 -1.38 7.44 9.96
C LEU A 93 -1.15 5.93 9.80
N ASP A 94 -2.25 5.19 9.55
CA ASP A 94 -2.21 3.75 9.27
C ASP A 94 -3.52 3.33 8.58
N PRO A 95 -3.49 2.87 7.31
CA PRO A 95 -2.30 2.68 6.48
C PRO A 95 -1.65 4.01 6.03
N VAL A 96 -0.36 3.93 5.79
CA VAL A 96 0.41 5.06 5.25
C VAL A 96 1.53 4.58 4.32
N ARG A 97 1.79 5.34 3.26
CA ARG A 97 2.91 5.18 2.34
C ARG A 97 3.69 6.48 2.27
N VAL A 98 5.01 6.35 2.34
CA VAL A 98 5.94 7.46 2.17
C VAL A 98 6.80 7.18 0.95
N SER A 99 6.89 8.15 0.04
CA SER A 99 7.80 8.11 -1.09
C SER A 99 8.79 9.27 -0.99
N ILE A 100 10.07 9.01 -1.23
CA ILE A 100 11.13 10.02 -1.20
C ILE A 100 11.08 10.81 -2.51
N LEU A 101 10.99 12.13 -2.41
CA LEU A 101 11.06 13.06 -3.54
C LEU A 101 12.45 13.66 -3.68
N GLU A 102 12.71 14.37 -4.80
CA GLU A 102 14.01 14.99 -5.09
C GLU A 102 14.24 16.31 -4.32
N GLY A 103 13.18 16.94 -3.80
CA GLY A 103 13.29 18.20 -3.05
C GLY A 103 14.15 18.04 -1.81
N ALA A 104 15.08 18.98 -1.61
CA ALA A 104 16.00 18.94 -0.48
C ALA A 104 15.34 19.42 0.82
N CYS A 105 15.66 18.77 1.92
CA CYS A 105 15.25 19.15 3.27
C CYS A 105 16.43 19.38 4.19
N THR A 106 16.26 20.28 5.14
CA THR A 106 17.20 20.41 6.26
C THR A 106 16.87 19.35 7.30
N ARG A 107 17.88 18.59 7.70
CA ARG A 107 17.72 17.55 8.71
C ARG A 107 17.17 18.12 10.02
N HIS A 108 16.06 17.56 10.46
CA HIS A 108 15.40 17.96 11.71
C HIS A 108 15.26 16.75 12.62
N MET A 109 15.81 16.87 13.83
CA MET A 109 15.72 15.86 14.89
C MET A 109 15.08 16.45 16.13
N LEU A 110 14.20 15.69 16.74
CA LEU A 110 13.65 15.97 18.07
C LEU A 110 14.29 15.03 19.09
N PRO A 111 14.51 15.48 20.32
CA PRO A 111 14.96 14.62 21.42
C PRO A 111 13.90 13.57 21.75
N ALA A 112 14.31 12.52 22.44
CA ALA A 112 13.41 11.45 22.87
C ALA A 112 12.31 11.94 23.81
N GLU A 113 12.62 12.88 24.71
CA GLU A 113 11.67 13.45 25.70
C GLU A 113 10.90 12.39 26.49
N GLY A 114 11.60 11.32 26.90
CA GLY A 114 10.98 10.20 27.61
C GLY A 114 10.24 9.23 26.70
N PHE A 115 10.32 9.40 25.37
CA PHE A 115 9.74 8.45 24.42
C PHE A 115 10.53 7.15 24.44
N PRO A 116 9.90 6.00 24.86
CA PRO A 116 10.65 4.75 25.07
C PRO A 116 11.09 4.08 23.76
N GLY A 117 10.72 4.62 22.61
CA GLY A 117 10.93 4.02 21.31
C GLY A 117 9.90 2.96 20.97
N ARG A 118 9.92 2.53 19.73
CA ARG A 118 9.03 1.47 19.21
C ARG A 118 9.80 0.17 19.01
N VAL A 119 9.19 -0.92 19.40
CA VAL A 119 9.66 -2.24 18.96
C VAL A 119 9.21 -2.43 17.52
N PHE A 120 10.18 -2.61 16.63
CA PHE A 120 9.85 -2.91 15.23
C PHE A 120 9.29 -4.34 15.15
N VAL A 121 8.07 -4.44 14.64
CA VAL A 121 7.40 -5.72 14.39
C VAL A 121 7.10 -5.80 12.91
N LEU A 122 7.65 -6.81 12.23
CA LEU A 122 7.27 -7.08 10.85
C LEU A 122 5.80 -7.46 10.76
N PRO A 123 5.05 -6.97 9.77
CA PRO A 123 3.71 -7.46 9.50
C PRO A 123 3.72 -8.99 9.34
N PRO A 124 2.78 -9.74 9.94
CA PRO A 124 2.76 -11.21 9.88
C PRO A 124 2.87 -11.79 8.46
N ARG A 125 2.29 -11.11 7.47
CA ARG A 125 2.37 -11.49 6.06
C ARG A 125 3.79 -11.48 5.48
N ASN A 126 4.71 -10.71 6.09
CA ASN A 126 6.09 -10.57 5.63
C ASN A 126 7.05 -11.47 6.41
N ILE A 127 6.55 -12.14 7.46
CA ILE A 127 7.36 -13.03 8.29
C ILE A 127 7.19 -14.46 7.81
N GLN A 128 8.09 -14.89 6.94
CA GLN A 128 8.13 -16.28 6.55
C GLN A 128 9.58 -16.75 6.52
N PRO A 129 9.98 -17.69 7.39
CA PRO A 129 11.33 -18.21 7.40
C PRO A 129 11.71 -18.80 6.04
N LEU A 130 12.91 -18.52 5.56
CA LEU A 130 13.44 -19.07 4.30
C LEU A 130 13.46 -20.61 4.27
N SER A 131 13.56 -21.23 5.45
CA SER A 131 13.55 -22.68 5.61
C SER A 131 12.16 -23.32 5.47
N VAL A 132 11.09 -22.52 5.48
CA VAL A 132 9.73 -23.05 5.33
C VAL A 132 9.41 -23.19 3.85
N ALA A 133 9.13 -24.41 3.41
CA ALA A 133 8.69 -24.66 2.04
C ALA A 133 7.34 -23.95 1.79
N ARG A 134 7.26 -23.25 0.67
CA ARG A 134 6.01 -22.63 0.23
C ARG A 134 5.05 -23.71 -0.23
N VAL A 135 3.86 -23.71 0.32
CA VAL A 135 2.82 -24.66 -0.08
C VAL A 135 2.00 -24.01 -1.20
N PRO A 136 2.04 -24.57 -2.41
CA PRO A 136 1.24 -24.05 -3.49
C PRO A 136 -0.26 -24.25 -3.20
N PRO A 137 -1.14 -23.38 -3.68
CA PRO A 137 -2.58 -23.59 -3.58
C PRO A 137 -2.98 -24.87 -4.35
N PRO A 138 -4.07 -25.54 -3.93
CA PRO A 138 -4.56 -26.71 -4.63
C PRO A 138 -5.14 -26.36 -6.02
N ALA A 139 -5.11 -27.33 -6.94
CA ALA A 139 -5.82 -27.25 -8.21
C ALA A 139 -7.37 -27.29 -7.98
N PRO A 140 -8.19 -26.80 -8.94
CA PRO A 140 -7.80 -26.31 -10.27
C PRO A 140 -7.21 -24.88 -10.23
N TYR A 141 -6.22 -24.63 -11.07
CA TYR A 141 -5.64 -23.31 -11.24
C TYR A 141 -6.47 -22.46 -12.18
N THR A 142 -6.71 -21.22 -11.78
CA THR A 142 -7.45 -20.22 -12.56
C THR A 142 -6.59 -19.00 -12.84
N ARG A 143 -7.05 -18.10 -13.72
CA ARG A 143 -6.37 -16.81 -13.90
C ARG A 143 -6.27 -16.08 -12.55
N ARG A 144 -5.06 -15.62 -12.22
CA ARG A 144 -4.79 -14.87 -10.99
C ARG A 144 -3.82 -13.73 -11.25
N THR A 145 -4.11 -12.58 -10.63
CA THR A 145 -3.26 -11.39 -10.69
C THR A 145 -2.59 -11.17 -9.35
N PHE A 146 -1.28 -10.88 -9.38
CA PHE A 146 -0.48 -10.45 -8.25
C PHE A 146 0.06 -9.06 -8.54
N SER A 147 0.00 -8.15 -7.59
CA SER A 147 0.43 -6.76 -7.78
C SER A 147 1.58 -6.42 -6.86
N LEU A 148 2.69 -5.95 -7.42
CA LEU A 148 3.80 -5.36 -6.69
C LEU A 148 3.66 -3.84 -6.73
N LEU A 149 3.85 -3.18 -5.59
CA LEU A 149 3.70 -1.73 -5.46
C LEU A 149 5.06 -1.05 -5.47
N PHE A 150 5.07 0.21 -5.93
CA PHE A 150 6.28 1.01 -6.01
C PHE A 150 6.09 2.37 -5.35
N GLU A 151 7.18 2.92 -4.85
CA GLU A 151 7.24 4.32 -4.45
C GLU A 151 7.14 5.24 -5.66
N PHE A 152 6.80 6.50 -5.41
CA PHE A 152 6.67 7.51 -6.47
C PHE A 152 7.97 7.65 -7.27
N ASN A 153 7.87 7.59 -8.60
CA ASN A 153 9.00 7.61 -9.55
C ASN A 153 10.08 6.53 -9.36
N ARG A 154 9.77 5.44 -8.66
CA ARG A 154 10.69 4.32 -8.46
C ARG A 154 10.24 3.10 -9.28
N SER A 155 11.22 2.37 -9.77
CA SER A 155 11.04 1.15 -10.57
C SER A 155 11.62 -0.10 -9.90
N PHE A 156 12.21 0.02 -8.71
CA PHE A 156 12.63 -1.15 -7.95
C PHE A 156 11.71 -1.36 -6.74
N GLY A 157 11.45 -2.61 -6.41
CA GLY A 157 10.62 -3.00 -5.28
C GLY A 157 11.34 -2.75 -3.95
N VAL A 158 10.57 -2.43 -2.92
CA VAL A 158 11.08 -2.36 -1.55
C VAL A 158 11.19 -3.78 -1.03
N TYR A 159 12.41 -4.24 -0.81
CA TYR A 159 12.76 -5.63 -0.48
C TYR A 159 11.83 -6.32 0.52
N GLN A 160 11.48 -5.66 1.60
CA GLN A 160 10.64 -6.27 2.65
C GLN A 160 9.14 -6.20 2.36
N LEU A 161 8.72 -5.36 1.42
CA LEU A 161 7.33 -5.11 1.13
C LEU A 161 6.78 -5.98 0.02
N ASP A 162 7.57 -6.15 -1.03
CA ASP A 162 7.14 -6.80 -2.25
C ASP A 162 7.58 -8.27 -2.32
N ASP A 163 8.54 -8.65 -1.47
CA ASP A 163 9.16 -9.97 -1.48
C ASP A 163 8.14 -11.11 -1.31
N TYR A 164 7.19 -10.95 -0.37
CA TYR A 164 6.14 -11.95 -0.16
C TYR A 164 5.16 -12.05 -1.33
N LEU A 165 4.89 -10.93 -2.03
CA LEU A 165 3.98 -10.89 -3.19
C LEU A 165 4.64 -11.58 -4.39
N LEU A 166 5.93 -11.33 -4.59
CA LEU A 166 6.70 -12.00 -5.63
C LEU A 166 6.83 -13.49 -5.35
N ASP A 167 7.02 -13.87 -4.08
CA ASP A 167 7.09 -15.26 -3.64
C ASP A 167 5.75 -15.99 -3.84
N GLU A 168 4.62 -15.35 -3.55
CA GLU A 168 3.30 -15.90 -3.87
C GLU A 168 3.11 -16.09 -5.38
N ALA A 169 3.49 -15.10 -6.17
CA ALA A 169 3.38 -15.16 -7.62
C ALA A 169 4.22 -16.31 -8.20
N ILE A 170 5.49 -16.44 -7.81
CA ILE A 170 6.37 -17.50 -8.31
C ILE A 170 5.92 -18.88 -7.87
N THR A 171 5.41 -19.00 -6.64
CA THR A 171 4.86 -20.26 -6.12
C THR A 171 3.66 -20.70 -6.94
N TYR A 172 2.76 -19.76 -7.25
CA TYR A 172 1.60 -20.02 -8.11
C TYR A 172 2.00 -20.38 -9.53
N ILE A 173 2.92 -19.62 -10.15
CA ILE A 173 3.42 -19.86 -11.51
C ILE A 173 4.02 -21.27 -11.63
N ARG A 174 4.83 -21.68 -10.67
CA ARG A 174 5.44 -23.03 -10.66
C ARG A 174 4.41 -24.15 -10.54
N ALA A 175 3.40 -23.96 -9.70
CA ALA A 175 2.35 -24.94 -9.49
C ALA A 175 1.38 -25.04 -10.67
N ALA A 176 0.96 -23.91 -11.20
CA ALA A 176 0.00 -23.83 -12.31
C ALA A 176 0.61 -24.18 -13.66
N ASN A 177 1.94 -24.05 -13.82
CA ASN A 177 2.65 -24.19 -15.10
C ASN A 177 1.93 -23.47 -16.26
N PRO A 178 1.67 -22.15 -16.17
CA PRO A 178 0.75 -21.44 -17.03
C PRO A 178 1.20 -21.44 -18.49
N GLN A 179 0.25 -21.17 -19.38
CA GLN A 179 0.54 -20.94 -20.80
C GLN A 179 1.23 -19.59 -21.00
N GLN A 180 0.83 -18.58 -20.21
CA GLN A 180 1.34 -17.21 -20.32
C GLN A 180 1.36 -16.51 -18.97
N VAL A 181 2.36 -15.64 -18.77
CA VAL A 181 2.47 -14.70 -17.68
C VAL A 181 2.61 -13.31 -18.26
N ILE A 182 1.63 -12.44 -18.02
CA ILE A 182 1.64 -11.06 -18.50
C ILE A 182 2.07 -10.16 -17.35
N VAL A 183 3.15 -9.40 -17.56
CA VAL A 183 3.61 -8.38 -16.61
C VAL A 183 3.23 -7.01 -17.16
N THR A 184 2.36 -6.28 -16.44
CA THR A 184 1.92 -4.95 -16.83
C THR A 184 2.38 -3.92 -15.80
N GLY A 185 3.38 -3.12 -16.16
CA GLY A 185 3.81 -1.98 -15.34
C GLY A 185 2.85 -0.81 -15.46
N ARG A 186 2.62 -0.12 -14.34
CA ARG A 186 1.67 0.99 -14.26
C ARG A 186 2.27 2.19 -13.54
N ALA A 187 1.87 3.40 -13.96
CA ALA A 187 2.32 4.65 -13.38
C ALA A 187 1.19 5.68 -13.25
N ALA A 188 1.35 6.60 -12.30
CA ALA A 188 0.44 7.71 -12.05
C ALA A 188 0.93 8.99 -12.77
N THR A 189 0.86 9.02 -14.10
CA THR A 189 1.39 10.12 -14.92
C THR A 189 0.43 11.29 -15.10
N VAL A 190 -0.83 11.15 -14.67
CA VAL A 190 -1.78 12.25 -14.68
C VAL A 190 -1.40 13.23 -13.56
N PRO A 191 -1.11 14.52 -13.88
CA PRO A 191 -0.72 15.48 -12.87
C PRO A 191 -1.81 15.69 -11.81
N ALA A 192 -1.41 15.70 -10.55
CA ALA A 192 -2.27 16.02 -9.42
C ALA A 192 -1.65 17.13 -8.58
N ASN A 193 -2.49 18.04 -8.05
CA ASN A 193 -2.02 19.07 -7.13
C ASN A 193 -1.86 18.48 -5.73
N VAL A 194 -0.64 18.55 -5.19
CA VAL A 194 -0.30 18.08 -3.84
C VAL A 194 0.51 19.17 -3.15
N SER A 195 0.02 19.69 -2.04
CA SER A 195 0.64 20.81 -1.30
C SER A 195 0.97 22.03 -2.21
N GLY A 196 0.07 22.35 -3.15
CA GLY A 196 0.25 23.46 -4.07
C GLY A 196 1.18 23.20 -5.26
N ARG A 197 1.72 21.99 -5.40
CA ARG A 197 2.60 21.57 -6.51
C ARG A 197 1.90 20.55 -7.40
N ALA A 198 2.02 20.71 -8.71
CA ALA A 198 1.61 19.67 -9.65
C ALA A 198 2.70 18.59 -9.67
N ILE A 199 2.33 17.37 -9.29
CA ILE A 199 3.23 16.21 -9.36
C ILE A 199 2.63 15.14 -10.25
N ALA A 200 3.48 14.47 -11.01
CA ALA A 200 3.17 13.33 -11.85
C ALA A 200 4.38 12.41 -11.90
N GLU A 201 4.17 11.12 -12.08
CA GLU A 201 5.29 10.22 -12.35
C GLU A 201 5.78 10.38 -13.79
N ARG A 202 7.04 10.03 -14.04
CA ARG A 202 7.61 9.96 -15.38
C ARG A 202 6.89 8.90 -16.22
N GLU A 203 6.73 9.16 -17.50
CA GLU A 203 6.03 8.23 -18.41
C GLU A 203 6.76 6.88 -18.57
N ASP A 204 8.10 6.90 -18.50
CA ASP A 204 8.92 5.72 -18.69
C ASP A 204 8.95 4.77 -17.48
N VAL A 205 8.58 5.26 -16.27
CA VAL A 205 8.65 4.43 -15.05
C VAL A 205 7.68 3.23 -15.10
N ALA A 206 6.57 3.33 -15.83
CA ALA A 206 5.67 2.20 -16.02
C ALA A 206 6.37 1.05 -16.76
N ARG A 207 7.12 1.37 -17.82
CA ARG A 207 7.92 0.40 -18.58
C ARG A 207 9.04 -0.18 -17.72
N GLU A 208 9.78 0.67 -17.02
CA GLU A 208 10.86 0.23 -16.12
C GLU A 208 10.36 -0.77 -15.05
N ARG A 209 9.18 -0.53 -14.46
CA ARG A 209 8.55 -1.45 -13.50
C ARG A 209 8.24 -2.82 -14.13
N ALA A 210 7.66 -2.81 -15.33
CA ALA A 210 7.34 -4.04 -16.04
C ALA A 210 8.61 -4.84 -16.37
N GLU A 211 9.63 -4.18 -16.90
CA GLU A 211 10.89 -4.79 -17.27
C GLU A 211 11.63 -5.37 -16.03
N MET A 212 11.66 -4.63 -14.91
CA MET A 212 12.27 -5.07 -13.67
C MET A 212 11.58 -6.31 -13.10
N VAL A 213 10.24 -6.35 -13.07
CA VAL A 213 9.50 -7.51 -12.59
C VAL A 213 9.67 -8.70 -13.53
N ALA A 214 9.61 -8.49 -14.84
CA ALA A 214 9.85 -9.56 -15.82
C ALA A 214 11.24 -10.16 -15.69
N GLU A 215 12.28 -9.31 -15.50
CA GLU A 215 13.65 -9.78 -15.25
C GLU A 215 13.75 -10.60 -13.96
N SER A 216 13.06 -10.16 -12.90
CA SER A 216 13.00 -10.92 -11.63
C SER A 216 12.38 -12.30 -11.84
N LEU A 217 11.29 -12.39 -12.59
CA LEU A 217 10.64 -13.66 -12.92
C LEU A 217 11.53 -14.57 -13.77
N ARG A 218 12.28 -14.04 -14.75
CA ARG A 218 13.28 -14.79 -15.53
C ARG A 218 14.34 -15.40 -14.61
N ARG A 219 14.91 -14.61 -13.73
CA ARG A 219 15.92 -15.09 -12.75
C ARG A 219 15.38 -16.15 -11.80
N LEU A 220 14.08 -16.10 -11.51
CA LEU A 220 13.38 -17.12 -10.71
C LEU A 220 12.96 -18.36 -11.52
N GLY A 221 13.31 -18.42 -12.82
CA GLY A 221 13.14 -19.59 -13.68
C GLY A 221 11.86 -19.60 -14.50
N VAL A 222 11.15 -18.49 -14.65
CA VAL A 222 10.03 -18.38 -15.60
C VAL A 222 10.59 -18.28 -17.02
N PRO A 223 10.20 -19.20 -17.95
CA PRO A 223 10.72 -19.20 -19.31
C PRO A 223 10.33 -17.92 -20.08
N GLU A 224 11.26 -17.33 -20.80
CA GLU A 224 11.04 -16.14 -21.63
C GLU A 224 9.85 -16.28 -22.59
N ALA A 225 9.71 -17.46 -23.20
CA ALA A 225 8.60 -17.73 -24.13
C ALA A 225 7.21 -17.63 -23.51
N LYS A 226 7.10 -17.65 -22.18
CA LYS A 226 5.84 -17.49 -21.44
C LYS A 226 5.59 -16.05 -21.00
N LEU A 227 6.60 -15.18 -21.02
CA LEU A 227 6.52 -13.82 -20.52
C LEU A 227 6.05 -12.83 -21.60
N VAL A 228 5.08 -12.00 -21.24
CA VAL A 228 4.64 -10.86 -22.06
C VAL A 228 4.75 -9.62 -21.21
N VAL A 229 5.48 -8.62 -21.70
CA VAL A 229 5.72 -7.36 -20.99
C VAL A 229 4.88 -6.26 -21.60
N LYS A 230 4.12 -5.54 -20.77
CA LYS A 230 3.25 -4.40 -21.13
C LYS A 230 3.42 -3.28 -20.14
N TRP A 231 2.98 -2.07 -20.51
CA TRP A 231 2.94 -0.93 -19.59
C TRP A 231 1.81 0.02 -19.91
N GLU A 232 1.35 0.76 -18.90
CA GLU A 232 0.28 1.74 -18.97
C GLU A 232 0.65 2.97 -18.12
N ALA A 233 0.79 4.12 -18.76
CA ALA A 233 1.28 5.33 -18.14
C ALA A 233 0.24 6.07 -17.27
N ALA A 234 -1.06 5.96 -17.56
CA ALA A 234 -2.12 6.67 -16.83
C ALA A 234 -3.02 5.69 -16.06
N ALA A 235 -2.43 4.98 -15.12
CA ALA A 235 -3.10 3.90 -14.39
C ALA A 235 -4.28 4.39 -13.55
N GLN A 236 -5.35 3.61 -13.53
CA GLN A 236 -6.45 3.81 -12.59
C GLN A 236 -6.12 3.20 -11.23
N PRO A 237 -6.73 3.69 -10.14
CA PRO A 237 -6.64 3.04 -8.84
C PRO A 237 -7.14 1.61 -8.89
N SER A 238 -6.65 0.78 -8.00
CA SER A 238 -7.09 -0.61 -7.85
C SER A 238 -7.14 -1.00 -6.36
N ASP A 239 -7.78 -2.11 -6.09
CA ASP A 239 -7.83 -2.77 -4.79
C ASP A 239 -6.65 -3.71 -4.53
N ALA A 240 -5.50 -3.44 -5.16
CA ALA A 240 -4.29 -4.23 -4.98
C ALA A 240 -3.98 -4.45 -3.49
N ALA A 241 -3.83 -5.70 -3.09
CA ALA A 241 -3.72 -6.11 -1.68
C ALA A 241 -2.61 -5.38 -0.90
N GLY A 242 -1.50 -5.06 -1.56
CA GLY A 242 -0.40 -4.32 -0.95
C GLY A 242 -0.67 -2.82 -0.76
N ALA A 243 -1.70 -2.25 -1.40
CA ALA A 243 -2.03 -0.83 -1.28
C ALA A 243 -2.80 -0.48 0.00
N ASP A 244 -3.31 -1.48 0.71
CA ASP A 244 -4.04 -1.33 1.98
C ASP A 244 -5.22 -0.32 1.88
N GLY A 245 -5.87 -0.27 0.70
CA GLY A 245 -6.98 0.64 0.39
C GLY A 245 -6.57 2.05 -0.01
N LEU A 246 -5.27 2.36 -0.10
CA LEU A 246 -4.79 3.66 -0.55
C LEU A 246 -4.89 3.78 -2.08
N LEU A 247 -5.67 4.76 -2.56
CA LEU A 247 -5.99 4.92 -3.98
C LEU A 247 -4.77 5.31 -4.82
N GLU A 248 -4.04 6.34 -4.41
CA GLU A 248 -2.92 6.85 -5.19
C GLU A 248 -1.71 5.90 -5.20
N PRO A 249 -1.29 5.31 -4.07
CA PRO A 249 -0.29 4.24 -4.08
C PRO A 249 -0.65 3.07 -4.99
N SER A 250 -1.94 2.70 -5.07
CA SER A 250 -2.39 1.58 -5.90
C SER A 250 -2.20 1.78 -7.40
N ARG A 251 -2.04 3.03 -7.88
CA ARG A 251 -1.75 3.34 -9.28
C ARG A 251 -0.31 2.96 -9.68
N ARG A 252 0.60 2.90 -8.72
CA ARG A 252 2.04 2.69 -8.90
C ARG A 252 2.39 1.23 -8.64
N ARG A 253 2.19 0.39 -9.65
CA ARG A 253 2.32 -1.06 -9.50
C ARG A 253 2.81 -1.76 -10.76
N ALA A 254 3.18 -3.01 -10.60
CA ALA A 254 3.28 -3.97 -11.70
C ALA A 254 2.36 -5.15 -11.40
N ASP A 255 1.44 -5.42 -12.30
CA ASP A 255 0.53 -6.54 -12.22
C ASP A 255 1.15 -7.75 -12.93
N ILE A 256 1.15 -8.92 -12.28
CA ILE A 256 1.58 -10.21 -12.82
C ILE A 256 0.33 -11.05 -13.02
N ASP A 257 -0.16 -11.09 -14.24
CA ASP A 257 -1.31 -11.91 -14.63
C ASP A 257 -0.85 -13.32 -15.04
N VAL A 258 -1.23 -14.32 -14.29
CA VAL A 258 -0.94 -15.73 -14.56
C VAL A 258 -2.12 -16.37 -15.26
N ILE A 259 -1.91 -16.88 -16.48
CA ILE A 259 -2.93 -17.49 -17.33
C ILE A 259 -2.59 -18.98 -17.48
N PRO A 260 -3.28 -19.87 -16.76
CA PRO A 260 -3.09 -21.32 -16.79
C PRO A 260 -3.33 -21.94 -18.15
#